data_b638eab867984937e858322a983f3b36
#
_entry.id   b638eab867984937e858322a983f3b36
#
_cell.length_a   1.000
_cell.length_b   1.000
_cell.length_c   1.000
_cell.angle_alpha   90.00
_cell.angle_beta   90.00
_cell.angle_gamma   90.00
#
_symmetry.space_group_name_H-M   'P 1'
#
loop_
_entity.id
_entity.type
_entity.pdbx_description
1 polymer ?
#
loop_
_entity_poly.entity_id
_entity_poly.type
_entity_poly.pdbx_seq_one_letter_code
_entity_poly.pdbx_strand_id
1 'polypeptide(L)'
;KKPPFWTRIALILSAIGVAFSHGANDGQKGIGLVMLVLIGVAPAGFVVNMNATGYEITRTRDAINNVEAYFEQHPALLKQATGADQLVPAPEAGATQSAEFHCHPSNTINALNRLKGMLTTDVESYDKLSLDQRSQMRRIMLCVSDTIDKVVKMPGVSADDQRLLKKLKSDMLSTIEYAPVWIIMAVALAL
;
A
#
# COMPACT_ATOMS: atom_id res chain seq x y z
N LYS A 1 -32.13 43.60 -8.28
CA LYS A 1 -33.09 42.54 -8.71
C LYS A 1 -32.76 41.28 -7.95
N LYS A 2 -33.71 40.64 -7.28
CA LYS A 2 -33.51 39.38 -6.57
C LYS A 2 -33.43 38.26 -7.61
N PRO A 3 -32.47 37.30 -7.49
CA PRO A 3 -32.35 36.20 -8.43
C PRO A 3 -33.61 35.31 -8.42
N PRO A 4 -34.01 34.70 -9.55
CA PRO A 4 -35.16 33.82 -9.63
C PRO A 4 -35.00 32.59 -8.73
N PHE A 5 -36.12 31.99 -8.34
CA PHE A 5 -36.15 30.87 -7.38
C PHE A 5 -35.21 29.69 -7.78
N TRP A 6 -35.20 29.31 -9.04
CA TRP A 6 -34.35 28.23 -9.55
C TRP A 6 -32.87 28.50 -9.42
N THR A 7 -32.43 29.77 -9.64
CA THR A 7 -31.01 30.13 -9.42
C THR A 7 -30.59 30.06 -7.95
N ARG A 8 -31.51 30.33 -7.03
CA ARG A 8 -31.23 30.18 -5.59
C ARG A 8 -31.06 28.74 -5.21
N ILE A 9 -31.92 27.82 -5.71
CA ILE A 9 -31.78 26.39 -5.50
C ILE A 9 -30.44 25.88 -6.08
N ALA A 10 -30.12 26.27 -7.32
CA ALA A 10 -28.87 25.88 -7.95
C ALA A 10 -27.63 26.35 -7.17
N LEU A 11 -27.66 27.59 -6.63
CA LEU A 11 -26.58 28.12 -5.80
C LEU A 11 -26.42 27.35 -4.48
N ILE A 12 -27.54 27.02 -3.83
CA ILE A 12 -27.49 26.23 -2.57
C ILE A 12 -26.94 24.82 -2.83
N LEU A 13 -27.42 24.15 -3.87
CA LEU A 13 -26.93 22.82 -4.23
C LEU A 13 -25.44 22.85 -4.60
N SER A 14 -25.01 23.86 -5.35
CA SER A 14 -23.61 24.07 -5.70
C SER A 14 -22.75 24.31 -4.44
N ALA A 15 -23.21 25.16 -3.52
CA ALA A 15 -22.51 25.44 -2.26
C ALA A 15 -22.36 24.17 -1.40
N ILE A 16 -23.43 23.37 -1.29
CA ILE A 16 -23.39 22.07 -0.58
C ILE A 16 -22.39 21.13 -1.26
N GLY A 17 -22.41 21.01 -2.59
CA GLY A 17 -21.47 20.18 -3.35
C GLY A 17 -20.01 20.57 -3.14
N VAL A 18 -19.72 21.87 -3.17
CA VAL A 18 -18.37 22.42 -2.93
C VAL A 18 -17.93 22.15 -1.49
N ALA A 19 -18.79 22.42 -0.50
CA ALA A 19 -18.49 22.19 0.91
C ALA A 19 -18.23 20.70 1.20
N PHE A 20 -19.04 19.80 0.62
CA PHE A 20 -18.84 18.35 0.74
C PHE A 20 -17.51 17.90 0.12
N SER A 21 -17.22 18.35 -1.10
CA SER A 21 -15.96 18.01 -1.79
C SER A 21 -14.73 18.50 -1.03
N HIS A 22 -14.80 19.72 -0.47
CA HIS A 22 -13.72 20.31 0.31
C HIS A 22 -13.50 19.54 1.62
N GLY A 23 -14.57 19.30 2.36
CA GLY A 23 -14.52 18.53 3.61
C GLY A 23 -14.02 17.11 3.41
N ALA A 24 -14.45 16.41 2.35
CA ALA A 24 -13.96 15.07 2.03
C ALA A 24 -12.46 15.06 1.72
N ASN A 25 -11.95 16.03 0.95
CA ASN A 25 -10.53 16.13 0.61
C ASN A 25 -9.67 16.46 1.84
N ASP A 26 -10.10 17.40 2.68
CA ASP A 26 -9.37 17.78 3.88
C ASP A 26 -9.45 16.69 4.95
N GLY A 27 -10.57 15.98 5.05
CA GLY A 27 -10.72 14.82 5.90
C GLY A 27 -9.73 13.69 5.56
N GLN A 28 -9.54 13.39 4.28
CA GLN A 28 -8.55 12.39 3.84
C GLN A 28 -7.13 12.78 4.23
N LYS A 29 -6.75 14.05 4.05
CA LYS A 29 -5.44 14.57 4.47
C LYS A 29 -5.26 14.51 5.99
N GLY A 30 -6.29 14.88 6.75
CA GLY A 30 -6.31 14.82 8.21
C GLY A 30 -6.13 13.38 8.71
N ILE A 31 -6.86 12.43 8.15
CA ILE A 31 -6.72 10.99 8.48
C ILE A 31 -5.29 10.52 8.18
N GLY A 32 -4.75 10.86 7.01
CA GLY A 32 -3.39 10.50 6.61
C GLY A 32 -2.33 11.05 7.57
N LEU A 33 -2.45 12.31 7.98
CA LEU A 33 -1.53 12.95 8.93
C LEU A 33 -1.61 12.29 10.31
N VAL A 34 -2.81 12.04 10.83
CA VAL A 34 -3.00 11.36 12.12
C VAL A 34 -2.41 9.95 12.08
N MET A 35 -2.65 9.20 11.00
CA MET A 35 -2.06 7.86 10.83
C MET A 35 -0.53 7.90 10.79
N LEU A 36 0.05 8.89 10.10
CA LEU A 36 1.51 9.05 10.04
C LEU A 36 2.11 9.30 11.44
N VAL A 37 1.48 10.16 12.23
CA VAL A 37 1.89 10.41 13.61
C VAL A 37 1.74 9.15 14.47
N LEU A 38 0.63 8.44 14.38
CA LEU A 38 0.38 7.22 15.16
C LEU A 38 1.37 6.10 14.80
N ILE A 39 1.71 5.93 13.52
CA ILE A 39 2.74 4.96 13.10
C ILE A 39 4.11 5.35 13.67
N GLY A 40 4.41 6.66 13.76
CA GLY A 40 5.67 7.14 14.35
C GLY A 40 5.75 7.00 15.86
N VAL A 41 4.65 7.27 16.57
CA VAL A 41 4.61 7.30 18.05
C VAL A 41 4.26 5.93 18.65
N ALA A 42 3.36 5.19 18.02
CA ALA A 42 2.88 3.90 18.52
C ALA A 42 2.88 2.82 17.41
N PRO A 43 4.06 2.49 16.83
CA PRO A 43 4.15 1.59 15.67
C PRO A 43 3.56 0.20 15.96
N ALA A 44 3.61 -0.26 17.20
CA ALA A 44 3.12 -1.58 17.59
C ALA A 44 1.65 -1.84 17.17
N GLY A 45 0.80 -0.79 17.19
CA GLY A 45 -0.62 -0.89 16.88
C GLY A 45 -1.01 -0.40 15.49
N PHE A 46 -0.14 0.34 14.78
CA PHE A 46 -0.54 1.08 13.57
C PHE A 46 0.31 0.80 12.33
N VAL A 47 1.40 0.04 12.45
CA VAL A 47 2.26 -0.32 11.31
C VAL A 47 1.52 -1.22 10.33
N VAL A 48 0.70 -2.14 10.85
CA VAL A 48 -0.18 -3.03 10.08
C VAL A 48 -1.55 -3.07 10.73
N ASN A 49 -2.58 -3.49 9.99
CA ASN A 49 -3.90 -3.70 10.55
C ASN A 49 -3.90 -4.96 11.45
N MET A 50 -3.80 -4.75 12.77
CA MET A 50 -3.80 -5.83 13.75
C MET A 50 -5.12 -6.60 13.79
N ASN A 51 -6.22 -6.02 13.28
CA ASN A 51 -7.53 -6.64 13.17
C ASN A 51 -7.77 -7.27 11.78
N ALA A 52 -6.73 -7.40 10.96
CA ALA A 52 -6.85 -8.04 9.66
C ALA A 52 -7.30 -9.49 9.82
N THR A 53 -8.33 -9.85 9.06
CA THR A 53 -8.87 -11.21 9.03
C THR A 53 -7.91 -12.16 8.31
N GLY A 54 -8.00 -13.46 8.59
CA GLY A 54 -7.22 -14.47 7.86
C GLY A 54 -7.45 -14.41 6.34
N TYR A 55 -8.65 -14.03 5.91
CA TYR A 55 -8.96 -13.80 4.50
C TYR A 55 -8.15 -12.62 3.91
N GLU A 56 -8.06 -11.50 4.61
CA GLU A 56 -7.29 -10.32 4.16
C GLU A 56 -5.79 -10.64 4.10
N ILE A 57 -5.27 -11.38 5.08
CA ILE A 57 -3.87 -11.83 5.10
C ILE A 57 -3.58 -12.78 3.94
N THR A 58 -4.49 -13.74 3.67
CA THR A 58 -4.37 -14.65 2.54
C THR A 58 -4.39 -13.89 1.21
N ARG A 59 -5.31 -12.94 1.06
CA ARG A 59 -5.40 -12.07 -0.13
C ARG A 59 -4.11 -11.27 -0.34
N THR A 60 -3.53 -10.73 0.72
CA THR A 60 -2.23 -10.04 0.67
C THR A 60 -1.11 -10.99 0.24
N ARG A 61 -1.07 -12.20 0.79
CA ARG A 61 -0.10 -13.24 0.41
C ARG A 61 -0.22 -13.65 -1.06
N ASP A 62 -1.45 -13.88 -1.53
CA ASP A 62 -1.70 -14.24 -2.93
C ASP A 62 -1.31 -13.10 -3.88
N ALA A 63 -1.54 -11.85 -3.49
CA ALA A 63 -1.10 -10.70 -4.25
C ALA A 63 0.42 -10.64 -4.37
N ILE A 64 1.16 -10.89 -3.28
CA ILE A 64 2.63 -10.95 -3.28
C ILE A 64 3.14 -12.06 -4.21
N ASN A 65 2.55 -13.27 -4.16
CA ASN A 65 2.92 -14.37 -5.03
C ASN A 65 2.66 -14.03 -6.51
N ASN A 66 1.54 -13.41 -6.81
CA ASN A 66 1.19 -13.03 -8.18
C ASN A 66 2.06 -11.87 -8.71
N VAL A 67 2.46 -10.93 -7.88
CA VAL A 67 3.42 -9.86 -8.24
C VAL A 67 4.78 -10.45 -8.57
N GLU A 68 5.26 -11.40 -7.75
CA GLU A 68 6.51 -12.10 -8.02
C GLU A 68 6.46 -12.85 -9.35
N ALA A 69 5.43 -13.69 -9.55
CA ALA A 69 5.24 -14.43 -10.79
C ALA A 69 5.18 -13.52 -12.03
N TYR A 70 4.53 -12.35 -11.90
CA TYR A 70 4.49 -11.36 -12.98
C TYR A 70 5.90 -10.83 -13.31
N PHE A 71 6.68 -10.46 -12.31
CA PHE A 71 8.03 -9.92 -12.53
C PHE A 71 9.02 -10.98 -13.02
N GLU A 72 8.86 -12.25 -12.61
CA GLU A 72 9.64 -13.36 -13.15
C GLU A 72 9.36 -13.62 -14.63
N GLN A 73 8.10 -13.46 -15.05
CA GLN A 73 7.70 -13.57 -16.46
C GLN A 73 8.12 -12.35 -17.29
N HIS A 74 8.32 -11.18 -16.66
CA HIS A 74 8.65 -9.93 -17.34
C HIS A 74 9.95 -9.28 -16.82
N PRO A 75 11.10 -10.01 -16.83
CA PRO A 75 12.35 -9.51 -16.26
C PRO A 75 12.89 -8.25 -16.96
N ALA A 76 12.58 -8.09 -18.25
CA ALA A 76 12.97 -6.90 -19.01
C ALA A 76 12.28 -5.63 -18.50
N LEU A 77 10.98 -5.71 -18.16
CA LEU A 77 10.23 -4.58 -17.58
C LEU A 77 10.81 -4.21 -16.20
N LEU A 78 11.11 -5.19 -15.38
CA LEU A 78 11.69 -4.96 -14.07
C LEU A 78 13.08 -4.29 -14.18
N LYS A 79 13.95 -4.76 -15.06
CA LYS A 79 15.26 -4.13 -15.34
C LYS A 79 15.10 -2.68 -15.78
N GLN A 80 14.21 -2.40 -16.70
CA GLN A 80 13.97 -1.06 -17.20
C GLN A 80 13.40 -0.13 -16.10
N ALA A 81 12.48 -0.62 -15.26
CA ALA A 81 11.90 0.16 -14.15
C ALA A 81 12.93 0.49 -13.07
N THR A 82 13.91 -0.35 -12.87
CA THR A 82 14.89 -0.25 -11.79
C THR A 82 16.21 0.40 -12.21
N GLY A 83 16.47 0.53 -13.51
CA GLY A 83 17.74 1.04 -14.05
C GLY A 83 18.94 0.13 -13.72
N ALA A 84 18.69 -1.09 -13.27
CA ALA A 84 19.73 -2.00 -12.82
C ALA A 84 20.15 -2.94 -13.96
N ASP A 85 21.40 -2.86 -14.36
CA ASP A 85 22.01 -3.78 -15.35
C ASP A 85 22.12 -5.21 -14.81
N GLN A 86 22.09 -5.39 -13.49
CA GLN A 86 22.06 -6.68 -12.82
C GLN A 86 21.01 -6.68 -11.72
N LEU A 87 20.06 -7.61 -11.81
CA LEU A 87 19.24 -7.98 -10.66
C LEU A 87 20.21 -8.58 -9.62
N VAL A 88 20.27 -7.99 -8.45
CA VAL A 88 21.10 -8.51 -7.35
C VAL A 88 20.62 -9.93 -7.04
N PRO A 89 21.48 -10.96 -7.14
CA PRO A 89 21.09 -12.33 -6.83
C PRO A 89 20.52 -12.43 -5.41
N ALA A 90 19.59 -13.36 -5.20
CA ALA A 90 19.10 -13.65 -3.87
C ALA A 90 20.28 -13.93 -2.94
N PRO A 91 20.36 -13.31 -1.73
CA PRO A 91 21.33 -13.74 -0.75
C PRO A 91 21.12 -15.22 -0.47
N GLU A 92 22.21 -16.00 -0.49
CA GLU A 92 22.18 -17.43 -0.25
C GLU A 92 21.42 -17.74 1.05
N ALA A 93 20.65 -18.83 1.04
CA ALA A 93 19.89 -19.31 2.18
C ALA A 93 20.86 -19.56 3.37
N GLY A 94 20.99 -18.59 4.27
CA GLY A 94 21.93 -18.62 5.39
C GLY A 94 22.32 -17.27 5.96
N ALA A 95 22.05 -16.19 5.25
CA ALA A 95 22.26 -14.85 5.79
C ALA A 95 21.27 -14.61 6.94
N THR A 96 21.79 -14.46 8.14
CA THR A 96 21.07 -14.21 9.40
C THR A 96 19.94 -13.19 9.20
N GLN A 97 18.71 -13.56 9.60
CA GLN A 97 17.48 -12.76 9.50
C GLN A 97 17.52 -11.40 10.21
N SER A 98 18.61 -11.08 10.87
CA SER A 98 18.82 -9.88 11.70
C SER A 98 19.44 -8.68 10.96
N ALA A 99 19.89 -8.81 9.72
CA ALA A 99 20.35 -7.65 8.95
C ALA A 99 19.16 -6.82 8.48
N GLU A 100 19.17 -5.53 8.78
CA GLU A 100 18.16 -4.58 8.31
C GLU A 100 18.10 -4.62 6.78
N PHE A 101 17.00 -5.17 6.24
CA PHE A 101 16.84 -5.29 4.79
C PHE A 101 16.47 -3.93 4.21
N HIS A 102 17.38 -3.34 3.47
CA HIS A 102 17.11 -2.14 2.71
C HIS A 102 16.54 -2.52 1.34
N CYS A 103 15.24 -2.30 1.18
CA CYS A 103 14.61 -2.50 -0.12
C CYS A 103 15.05 -1.41 -1.08
N HIS A 104 15.55 -1.86 -2.23
CA HIS A 104 15.87 -1.00 -3.38
C HIS A 104 15.17 -1.59 -4.62
N PRO A 105 14.75 -0.78 -5.59
CA PRO A 105 14.11 -1.30 -6.80
C PRO A 105 14.88 -2.44 -7.48
N SER A 106 16.21 -2.42 -7.46
CA SER A 106 17.06 -3.48 -8.05
C SER A 106 16.96 -4.83 -7.33
N ASN A 107 16.46 -4.88 -6.08
CA ASN A 107 16.32 -6.10 -5.33
C ASN A 107 14.84 -6.49 -5.05
N THR A 108 13.92 -6.04 -5.92
CA THR A 108 12.47 -6.27 -5.75
C THR A 108 12.10 -7.75 -5.63
N ILE A 109 12.75 -8.65 -6.39
CA ILE A 109 12.50 -10.09 -6.27
C ILE A 109 12.93 -10.62 -4.89
N ASN A 110 14.09 -10.19 -4.39
CA ASN A 110 14.56 -10.56 -3.04
C ASN A 110 13.61 -10.00 -1.96
N ALA A 111 13.08 -8.81 -2.18
CA ALA A 111 12.08 -8.19 -1.31
C ALA A 111 10.79 -9.02 -1.25
N LEU A 112 10.29 -9.48 -2.42
CA LEU A 112 9.11 -10.36 -2.51
C LEU A 112 9.35 -11.71 -1.83
N ASN A 113 10.51 -12.33 -2.06
CA ASN A 113 10.90 -13.58 -1.39
C ASN A 113 10.94 -13.42 0.14
N ARG A 114 11.42 -12.27 0.63
CA ARG A 114 11.44 -11.98 2.07
C ARG A 114 10.03 -11.78 2.62
N LEU A 115 9.13 -11.11 1.90
CA LEU A 115 7.71 -11.00 2.27
C LEU A 115 7.04 -12.38 2.37
N LYS A 116 7.29 -13.28 1.42
CA LYS A 116 6.79 -14.66 1.44
C LYS A 116 7.27 -15.42 2.66
N GLY A 117 8.56 -15.26 3.01
CA GLY A 117 9.11 -15.87 4.22
C GLY A 117 8.50 -15.35 5.52
N MET A 118 8.04 -14.07 5.55
CA MET A 118 7.33 -13.50 6.70
C MET A 118 5.86 -13.91 6.74
N LEU A 119 5.20 -14.07 5.59
CA LEU A 119 3.79 -14.38 5.43
C LEU A 119 3.58 -15.85 5.01
N THR A 120 4.16 -16.77 5.76
CA THR A 120 3.92 -18.20 5.57
C THR A 120 2.45 -18.57 5.79
N THR A 121 2.02 -19.76 5.36
CA THR A 121 0.63 -20.24 5.48
C THR A 121 0.14 -20.30 6.93
N ASP A 122 1.06 -20.39 7.89
CA ASP A 122 0.77 -20.47 9.32
C ASP A 122 0.43 -19.09 9.95
N VAL A 123 0.69 -18.01 9.20
CA VAL A 123 0.39 -16.64 9.66
C VAL A 123 -1.06 -16.30 9.30
N GLU A 124 -1.96 -16.54 10.24
CA GLU A 124 -3.38 -16.17 10.15
C GLU A 124 -3.70 -14.84 10.84
N SER A 125 -2.76 -14.34 11.66
CA SER A 125 -2.83 -13.06 12.35
C SER A 125 -1.45 -12.43 12.45
N TYR A 126 -1.39 -11.10 12.34
CA TYR A 126 -0.14 -10.35 12.50
C TYR A 126 0.40 -10.32 13.93
N ASP A 127 -0.36 -10.78 14.92
CA ASP A 127 0.12 -10.95 16.30
C ASP A 127 1.29 -11.93 16.41
N LYS A 128 1.37 -12.89 15.50
CA LYS A 128 2.47 -13.87 15.43
C LYS A 128 3.80 -13.25 14.96
N LEU A 129 3.77 -12.07 14.35
CA LEU A 129 4.94 -11.35 13.91
C LEU A 129 5.43 -10.37 14.98
N SER A 130 6.75 -10.28 15.17
CA SER A 130 7.34 -9.24 16.02
C SER A 130 7.09 -7.84 15.44
N LEU A 131 7.25 -6.80 16.27
CA LEU A 131 7.12 -5.41 15.83
C LEU A 131 8.11 -5.09 14.70
N ASP A 132 9.35 -5.59 14.80
CA ASP A 132 10.37 -5.38 13.77
C ASP A 132 10.00 -6.06 12.45
N GLN A 133 9.48 -7.29 12.51
CA GLN A 133 8.98 -7.99 11.33
C GLN A 133 7.81 -7.25 10.67
N ARG A 134 6.83 -6.75 11.46
CA ARG A 134 5.71 -5.95 10.95
C ARG A 134 6.19 -4.65 10.30
N SER A 135 7.12 -3.96 10.94
CA SER A 135 7.71 -2.72 10.42
C SER A 135 8.50 -2.96 9.13
N GLN A 136 9.28 -4.03 9.09
CA GLN A 136 10.03 -4.44 7.91
C GLN A 136 9.10 -4.85 6.76
N MET A 137 8.07 -5.65 7.04
CA MET A 137 7.04 -6.04 6.07
C MET A 137 6.40 -4.82 5.42
N ARG A 138 5.98 -3.82 6.22
CA ARG A 138 5.42 -2.56 5.70
C ARG A 138 6.40 -1.84 4.77
N ARG A 139 7.66 -1.66 5.20
CA ARG A 139 8.69 -0.99 4.37
C ARG A 139 8.89 -1.70 3.04
N ILE A 140 8.95 -3.03 3.06
CA ILE A 140 9.15 -3.83 1.85
C ILE A 140 7.93 -3.72 0.93
N MET A 141 6.71 -3.83 1.45
CA MET A 141 5.48 -3.68 0.66
C MET A 141 5.40 -2.31 -0.03
N LEU A 142 5.75 -1.23 0.67
CA LEU A 142 5.77 0.12 0.10
C LEU A 142 6.83 0.25 -1.01
N CYS A 143 8.00 -0.33 -0.83
CA CYS A 143 9.05 -0.35 -1.85
C CYS A 143 8.65 -1.14 -3.11
N VAL A 144 8.06 -2.32 -2.94
CA VAL A 144 7.52 -3.11 -4.05
C VAL A 144 6.41 -2.34 -4.77
N SER A 145 5.54 -1.67 -4.02
CA SER A 145 4.49 -0.80 -4.54
C SER A 145 5.06 0.32 -5.44
N ASP A 146 6.14 0.99 -5.03
CA ASP A 146 6.82 2.00 -5.84
C ASP A 146 7.37 1.42 -7.16
N THR A 147 7.92 0.20 -7.11
CA THR A 147 8.37 -0.51 -8.31
C THR A 147 7.20 -0.82 -9.24
N ILE A 148 6.08 -1.30 -8.71
CA ILE A 148 4.86 -1.54 -9.49
C ILE A 148 4.40 -0.24 -10.17
N ASP A 149 4.37 0.87 -9.45
CA ASP A 149 3.95 2.17 -10.00
C ASP A 149 4.87 2.66 -11.13
N LYS A 150 6.16 2.37 -11.06
CA LYS A 150 7.11 2.66 -12.14
C LYS A 150 6.81 1.81 -13.36
N VAL A 151 6.64 0.49 -13.18
CA VAL A 151 6.31 -0.44 -14.28
C VAL A 151 5.00 -0.05 -14.97
N VAL A 152 3.95 0.25 -14.19
CA VAL A 152 2.63 0.64 -14.73
C VAL A 152 2.70 1.89 -15.61
N LYS A 153 3.63 2.81 -15.34
CA LYS A 153 3.81 4.06 -16.12
C LYS A 153 4.70 3.88 -17.35
N MET A 154 5.31 2.71 -17.54
CA MET A 154 6.23 2.50 -18.65
C MET A 154 5.50 2.36 -19.99
N PRO A 155 6.06 2.92 -21.08
CA PRO A 155 5.56 2.67 -22.41
C PRO A 155 5.74 1.18 -22.77
N GLY A 156 4.69 0.58 -23.34
CA GLY A 156 4.71 -0.82 -23.77
C GLY A 156 4.06 -1.80 -22.78
N VAL A 157 3.67 -1.37 -21.58
CA VAL A 157 2.85 -2.19 -20.67
C VAL A 157 1.38 -2.14 -21.14
N SER A 158 0.78 -3.29 -21.37
CA SER A 158 -0.60 -3.38 -21.86
C SER A 158 -1.59 -2.80 -20.85
N ALA A 159 -2.75 -2.34 -21.33
CA ALA A 159 -3.80 -1.81 -20.44
C ALA A 159 -4.30 -2.88 -19.44
N ASP A 160 -4.29 -4.14 -19.84
CA ASP A 160 -4.70 -5.26 -18.98
C ASP A 160 -3.65 -5.54 -17.89
N ASP A 161 -2.37 -5.52 -18.25
CA ASP A 161 -1.28 -5.63 -17.26
C ASP A 161 -1.28 -4.47 -16.26
N GLN A 162 -1.55 -3.25 -16.74
CA GLN A 162 -1.68 -2.09 -15.86
C GLN A 162 -2.83 -2.26 -14.85
N ARG A 163 -3.98 -2.79 -15.29
CA ARG A 163 -5.12 -3.09 -14.41
C ARG A 163 -4.78 -4.19 -13.42
N LEU A 164 -4.15 -5.27 -13.89
CA LEU A 164 -3.72 -6.38 -13.06
C LEU A 164 -2.76 -5.90 -11.98
N LEU A 165 -1.69 -5.21 -12.35
CA LEU A 165 -0.68 -4.71 -11.41
C LEU A 165 -1.27 -3.73 -10.39
N LYS A 166 -2.16 -2.82 -10.81
CA LYS A 166 -2.86 -1.91 -9.88
C LYS A 166 -3.73 -2.67 -8.89
N LYS A 167 -4.42 -3.72 -9.34
CA LYS A 167 -5.23 -4.57 -8.46
C LYS A 167 -4.34 -5.32 -7.47
N LEU A 168 -3.28 -5.97 -7.94
CA LEU A 168 -2.34 -6.70 -7.09
C LEU A 168 -1.68 -5.77 -6.05
N LYS A 169 -1.29 -4.56 -6.46
CA LYS A 169 -0.81 -3.53 -5.53
C LYS A 169 -1.84 -3.21 -4.45
N SER A 170 -3.09 -2.94 -4.83
CA SER A 170 -4.16 -2.64 -3.88
C SER A 170 -4.40 -3.79 -2.91
N ASP A 171 -4.40 -5.03 -3.41
CA ASP A 171 -4.59 -6.23 -2.60
C ASP A 171 -3.41 -6.45 -1.64
N MET A 172 -2.18 -6.23 -2.09
CA MET A 172 -0.97 -6.32 -1.27
C MET A 172 -0.96 -5.27 -0.15
N LEU A 173 -1.37 -4.04 -0.44
CA LEU A 173 -1.33 -2.93 0.52
C LEU A 173 -2.55 -2.88 1.44
N SER A 174 -3.59 -3.66 1.22
CA SER A 174 -4.87 -3.59 1.92
C SER A 174 -4.75 -3.70 3.45
N THR A 175 -3.75 -4.42 3.94
CA THR A 175 -3.52 -4.62 5.38
C THR A 175 -2.56 -3.60 6.01
N ILE A 176 -1.90 -2.76 5.20
CA ILE A 176 -1.00 -1.70 5.68
C ILE A 176 -1.50 -0.29 5.38
N GLU A 177 -2.35 -0.12 4.36
CA GLU A 177 -3.05 1.13 4.02
C GLU A 177 -4.46 1.10 4.58
N TYR A 178 -4.59 1.24 5.89
CA TYR A 178 -5.87 1.24 6.60
C TYR A 178 -5.96 2.43 7.56
N ALA A 179 -7.18 2.85 7.84
CA ALA A 179 -7.45 3.81 8.90
C ALA A 179 -8.52 3.20 9.84
N PRO A 180 -8.22 3.06 11.14
CA PRO A 180 -9.21 2.61 12.10
C PRO A 180 -10.46 3.52 12.09
N VAL A 181 -11.64 2.92 12.22
CA VAL A 181 -12.93 3.64 12.12
C VAL A 181 -13.00 4.80 13.13
N TRP A 182 -12.45 4.62 14.34
CA TRP A 182 -12.45 5.66 15.35
C TRP A 182 -11.63 6.90 14.93
N ILE A 183 -10.54 6.73 14.16
CA ILE A 183 -9.75 7.85 13.60
C ILE A 183 -10.58 8.58 12.57
N ILE A 184 -11.24 7.84 11.67
CA ILE A 184 -12.13 8.43 10.65
C ILE A 184 -13.22 9.27 11.34
N MET A 185 -13.85 8.72 12.37
CA MET A 185 -14.88 9.41 13.13
C MET A 185 -14.34 10.64 13.87
N ALA A 186 -13.17 10.52 14.51
CA ALA A 186 -12.55 11.64 15.23
C ALA A 186 -12.21 12.80 14.29
N VAL A 187 -11.65 12.52 13.12
CA VAL A 187 -11.33 13.54 12.11
C VAL A 187 -12.61 14.14 11.54
N ALA A 188 -13.64 13.32 11.25
CA ALA A 188 -14.93 13.81 10.75
C ALA A 188 -15.67 14.70 11.74
N LEU A 189 -15.45 14.54 13.05
CA LEU A 189 -16.04 15.38 14.09
C LEU A 189 -15.23 16.67 14.34
N ALA A 190 -13.95 16.68 13.96
CA ALA A 190 -13.06 17.83 14.15
C ALA A 190 -13.09 18.83 12.99
N LEU A 191 -13.59 18.42 11.83
CA LEU A 191 -13.74 19.26 10.61
C LEU A 191 -15.16 19.81 10.47
#